data_c079289680b1ce3e6e9d5e19e88f1e42
#
_entry.id   c079289680b1ce3e6e9d5e19e88f1e42
#
_cell.length_a   1.000
_cell.length_b   1.000
_cell.length_c   1.000
_cell.angle_alpha   90.00
_cell.angle_beta   90.00
_cell.angle_gamma   90.00
#
_symmetry.space_group_name_H-M   'P 1'
#
loop_
_entity.id
_entity.type
_entity.pdbx_description
1 polymer ?
#
loop_
_entity_poly.entity_id
_entity_poly.type
_entity_poly.pdbx_seq_one_letter_code
_entity_poly.pdbx_strand_id
1 'polypeptide(L)'
;MCIRDSYVAILMSSVSTIINAISYVLIAFVAISLVVSSIMIGIITYISVLERTKEIGILRSIGASKRDVSNVFNAETLIEGFAAGVIGIGITLLLIIPINAIVQNLTGIESLRAILPVQGGVALVLISMILTFIAGLIPSGFAARRDPVEALRTE
;
A
#
# COMPACT_ATOMS: atom_id res chain seq x y z
N MET A 1 -33.06 -22.13 -32.35
CA MET A 1 -32.63 -21.08 -31.43
C MET A 1 -31.56 -21.60 -30.46
N CYS A 2 -31.63 -22.79 -29.92
CA CYS A 2 -30.65 -23.32 -28.91
C CYS A 2 -29.19 -23.42 -29.34
N ILE A 3 -28.88 -23.65 -30.61
CA ILE A 3 -27.46 -23.85 -31.04
C ILE A 3 -26.66 -22.55 -31.00
N ARG A 4 -27.28 -21.43 -31.38
CA ARG A 4 -26.63 -20.10 -31.40
C ARG A 4 -26.35 -19.58 -29.97
N ASP A 5 -27.24 -19.87 -29.04
CA ASP A 5 -27.07 -19.51 -27.64
C ASP A 5 -25.95 -20.31 -26.96
N SER A 6 -25.78 -21.60 -27.36
CA SER A 6 -24.66 -22.42 -26.88
C SER A 6 -23.30 -21.93 -27.39
N TYR A 7 -23.18 -21.50 -28.65
CA TYR A 7 -21.93 -20.95 -29.18
C TYR A 7 -21.55 -19.65 -28.50
N VAL A 8 -22.52 -18.76 -28.29
CA VAL A 8 -22.29 -17.49 -27.56
C VAL A 8 -21.87 -17.74 -26.12
N ALA A 9 -22.50 -18.70 -25.44
CA ALA A 9 -22.14 -19.07 -24.07
C ALA A 9 -20.71 -19.64 -23.97
N ILE A 10 -20.31 -20.50 -24.93
CA ILE A 10 -18.97 -21.06 -24.99
C ILE A 10 -17.93 -19.97 -25.27
N LEU A 11 -18.19 -19.06 -26.18
CA LEU A 11 -17.29 -17.93 -26.46
C LEU A 11 -17.17 -17.02 -25.24
N MET A 12 -18.28 -16.68 -24.60
CA MET A 12 -18.27 -15.85 -23.37
C MET A 12 -17.50 -16.53 -22.24
N SER A 13 -17.67 -17.85 -22.03
CA SER A 13 -16.91 -18.58 -21.01
C SER A 13 -15.42 -18.63 -21.33
N SER A 14 -15.05 -18.80 -22.59
CA SER A 14 -13.64 -18.81 -23.01
C SER A 14 -12.99 -17.43 -22.80
N VAL A 15 -13.66 -16.36 -23.20
CA VAL A 15 -13.19 -14.98 -22.98
C VAL A 15 -13.07 -14.69 -21.47
N SER A 16 -14.07 -15.06 -20.68
CA SER A 16 -14.02 -14.87 -19.23
C SER A 16 -12.86 -15.64 -18.58
N THR A 17 -12.57 -16.84 -19.07
CA THR A 17 -11.44 -17.65 -18.57
C THR A 17 -10.10 -16.96 -18.84
N ILE A 18 -9.92 -16.42 -20.05
CA ILE A 18 -8.70 -15.68 -20.42
C ILE A 18 -8.56 -14.42 -19.58
N ILE A 19 -9.63 -13.64 -19.43
CA ILE A 19 -9.62 -12.42 -18.62
C ILE A 19 -9.29 -12.74 -17.16
N ASN A 20 -9.88 -13.79 -16.61
CA ASN A 20 -9.58 -14.22 -15.25
C ASN A 20 -8.12 -14.67 -15.09
N ALA A 21 -7.58 -15.42 -16.04
CA ALA A 21 -6.18 -15.83 -16.02
C ALA A 21 -5.23 -14.62 -16.03
N ILE A 22 -5.47 -13.65 -16.90
CA ILE A 22 -4.70 -12.40 -16.93
C ILE A 22 -4.83 -11.65 -15.61
N SER A 23 -6.04 -11.55 -15.07
CA SER A 23 -6.30 -10.86 -13.80
C SER A 23 -5.54 -11.51 -12.63
N TYR A 24 -5.52 -12.85 -12.55
CA TYR A 24 -4.75 -13.54 -11.52
C TYR A 24 -3.24 -13.29 -11.63
N VAL A 25 -2.70 -13.27 -12.85
CA VAL A 25 -1.29 -12.94 -13.08
C VAL A 25 -0.99 -11.50 -12.62
N LEU A 26 -1.84 -10.54 -12.98
CA LEU A 26 -1.67 -9.14 -12.57
C LEU A 26 -1.77 -8.99 -11.06
N ILE A 27 -2.73 -9.66 -10.41
CA ILE A 27 -2.87 -9.66 -8.95
C ILE A 27 -1.61 -10.23 -8.28
N ALA A 28 -1.04 -11.31 -8.83
CA ALA A 28 0.19 -11.88 -8.31
C ALA A 28 1.37 -10.90 -8.39
N PHE A 29 1.53 -10.19 -9.52
CA PHE A 29 2.56 -9.15 -9.67
C PHE A 29 2.37 -8.00 -8.66
N VAL A 30 1.13 -7.53 -8.49
CA VAL A 30 0.82 -6.49 -7.52
C VAL A 30 1.10 -6.96 -6.09
N ALA A 31 0.74 -8.19 -5.75
CA ALA A 31 1.01 -8.75 -4.43
C ALA A 31 2.51 -8.82 -4.12
N ILE A 32 3.33 -9.27 -5.08
CA ILE A 32 4.80 -9.29 -4.95
C ILE A 32 5.32 -7.86 -4.76
N SER A 33 4.85 -6.90 -5.56
CA SER A 33 5.25 -5.49 -5.46
C SER A 33 4.92 -4.89 -4.09
N LEU A 34 3.75 -5.22 -3.52
CA LEU A 34 3.35 -4.79 -2.18
C LEU A 34 4.27 -5.36 -1.10
N VAL A 35 4.67 -6.63 -1.21
CA VAL A 35 5.62 -7.25 -0.26
C VAL A 35 6.98 -6.54 -0.33
N VAL A 36 7.52 -6.32 -1.52
CA VAL A 36 8.79 -5.62 -1.71
C VAL A 36 8.72 -4.20 -1.16
N SER A 37 7.63 -3.46 -1.45
CA SER A 37 7.41 -2.11 -0.91
C SER A 37 7.35 -2.09 0.61
N SER A 38 6.68 -3.07 1.23
CA SER A 38 6.60 -3.18 2.70
C SER A 38 7.99 -3.41 3.33
N ILE A 39 8.84 -4.22 2.69
CA ILE A 39 10.22 -4.43 3.15
C ILE A 39 11.01 -3.12 3.04
N MET A 40 10.88 -2.38 1.93
CA MET A 40 11.55 -1.09 1.76
C MET A 40 11.11 -0.06 2.80
N ILE A 41 9.81 0.05 3.09
CA ILE A 41 9.30 0.92 4.17
C ILE A 41 9.96 0.56 5.50
N GLY A 42 10.04 -0.74 5.83
CA GLY A 42 10.70 -1.19 7.06
C GLY A 42 12.18 -0.79 7.12
N ILE A 43 12.92 -0.89 6.01
CA ILE A 43 14.33 -0.48 5.92
C ILE A 43 14.48 1.03 6.11
N ILE A 44 13.67 1.84 5.41
CA ILE A 44 13.71 3.30 5.48
C ILE A 44 13.39 3.77 6.91
N THR A 45 12.34 3.21 7.51
CA THR A 45 11.98 3.51 8.91
C THR A 45 13.10 3.11 9.88
N TYR A 46 13.77 1.98 9.63
CA TYR A 46 14.92 1.57 10.46
C TYR A 46 16.09 2.55 10.36
N ILE A 47 16.40 3.03 9.15
CA ILE A 47 17.44 4.06 8.93
C ILE A 47 17.05 5.36 9.64
N SER A 48 15.81 5.82 9.51
CA SER A 48 15.29 7.01 10.21
C SER A 48 15.45 6.90 11.73
N VAL A 49 15.20 5.72 12.31
CA VAL A 49 15.44 5.47 13.74
C VAL A 49 16.91 5.63 14.10
N LEU A 50 17.83 5.13 13.25
CA LEU A 50 19.26 5.27 13.49
C LEU A 50 19.71 6.73 13.45
N GLU A 51 19.22 7.52 12.49
CA GLU A 51 19.54 8.94 12.34
C GLU A 51 19.02 9.77 13.53
N ARG A 52 17.86 9.42 14.08
CA ARG A 52 17.24 10.11 15.21
C ARG A 52 17.57 9.50 16.58
N THR A 53 18.59 8.65 16.67
CA THR A 53 18.95 7.96 17.92
C THR A 53 19.26 8.92 19.06
N LYS A 54 19.88 10.08 18.78
CA LYS A 54 20.19 11.12 19.78
C LYS A 54 18.92 11.75 20.36
N GLU A 55 17.93 12.07 19.50
CA GLU A 55 16.64 12.62 19.93
C GLU A 55 15.88 11.62 20.79
N ILE A 56 15.88 10.35 20.42
CA ILE A 56 15.29 9.25 21.20
C ILE A 56 15.97 9.13 22.56
N GLY A 57 17.30 9.27 22.62
CA GLY A 57 18.08 9.25 23.84
C GLY A 57 17.69 10.40 24.78
N ILE A 58 17.53 11.63 24.26
CA ILE A 58 17.09 12.79 25.01
C ILE A 58 15.67 12.57 25.56
N LEU A 59 14.72 12.15 24.72
CA LEU A 59 13.35 11.85 25.15
C LEU A 59 13.31 10.85 26.28
N ARG A 60 14.12 9.82 26.23
CA ARG A 60 14.20 8.80 27.28
C ARG A 60 14.89 9.29 28.56
N SER A 61 15.87 10.19 28.44
CA SER A 61 16.55 10.77 29.62
C SER A 61 15.65 11.68 30.44
N ILE A 62 14.66 12.33 29.81
CA ILE A 62 13.64 13.15 30.47
C ILE A 62 12.42 12.35 30.98
N GLY A 63 12.45 11.00 30.81
CA GLY A 63 11.47 10.09 31.43
C GLY A 63 10.47 9.44 30.48
N ALA A 64 10.62 9.59 29.15
CA ALA A 64 9.74 8.90 28.21
C ALA A 64 9.89 7.38 28.30
N SER A 65 8.78 6.67 28.32
CA SER A 65 8.77 5.21 28.37
C SER A 65 9.14 4.60 27.01
N LYS A 66 9.58 3.33 27.01
CA LYS A 66 9.82 2.60 25.76
C LYS A 66 8.58 2.53 24.85
N ARG A 67 7.39 2.48 25.48
CA ARG A 67 6.12 2.42 24.74
C ARG A 67 5.80 3.75 24.07
N ASP A 68 6.13 4.87 24.73
CA ASP A 68 5.86 6.20 24.16
C ASP A 68 6.70 6.41 22.90
N VAL A 69 7.98 6.02 22.94
CA VAL A 69 8.86 6.06 21.75
C VAL A 69 8.32 5.17 20.63
N SER A 70 7.97 3.92 20.92
CA SER A 70 7.41 3.01 19.93
C SER A 70 6.09 3.54 19.33
N ASN A 71 5.23 4.13 20.15
CA ASN A 71 3.94 4.68 19.70
C ASN A 71 4.11 5.86 18.74
N VAL A 72 5.13 6.69 18.92
CA VAL A 72 5.44 7.80 18.00
C VAL A 72 5.77 7.24 16.61
N PHE A 73 6.66 6.25 16.51
CA PHE A 73 7.01 5.63 15.23
C PHE A 73 5.84 4.84 14.61
N ASN A 74 5.04 4.17 15.43
CA ASN A 74 3.84 3.48 14.94
C ASN A 74 2.79 4.47 14.40
N ALA A 75 2.64 5.64 15.03
CA ALA A 75 1.76 6.69 14.53
C ALA A 75 2.29 7.28 13.21
N GLU A 76 3.60 7.50 13.11
CA GLU A 76 4.26 7.98 11.88
C GLU A 76 3.98 7.01 10.71
N THR A 77 4.22 5.71 10.88
CA THR A 77 3.96 4.71 9.83
C THR A 77 2.49 4.59 9.46
N LEU A 78 1.58 4.79 10.42
CA LEU A 78 0.15 4.77 10.16
C LEU A 78 -0.29 5.99 9.30
N ILE A 79 0.26 7.16 9.60
CA ILE A 79 0.01 8.39 8.84
C ILE A 79 0.59 8.26 7.42
N GLU A 80 1.79 7.70 7.28
CA GLU A 80 2.41 7.41 5.98
C GLU A 80 1.52 6.48 5.14
N GLY A 81 1.04 5.38 5.74
CA GLY A 81 0.16 4.42 5.06
C GLY A 81 -1.17 5.03 4.62
N PHE A 82 -1.75 5.88 5.45
CA PHE A 82 -2.96 6.62 5.11
C PHE A 82 -2.72 7.61 3.97
N ALA A 83 -1.67 8.42 4.08
CA ALA A 83 -1.32 9.41 3.07
C ALA A 83 -1.02 8.74 1.71
N ALA A 84 -0.20 7.69 1.72
CA ALA A 84 0.12 6.91 0.52
C ALA A 84 -1.13 6.31 -0.13
N GLY A 85 -2.04 5.73 0.66
CA GLY A 85 -3.29 5.18 0.19
C GLY A 85 -4.20 6.24 -0.45
N VAL A 86 -4.37 7.38 0.20
CA VAL A 86 -5.19 8.50 -0.33
C VAL A 86 -4.59 9.09 -1.60
N ILE A 87 -3.28 9.33 -1.63
CA ILE A 87 -2.59 9.83 -2.81
C ILE A 87 -2.70 8.82 -3.96
N GLY A 88 -2.50 7.53 -3.70
CA GLY A 88 -2.62 6.47 -4.71
C GLY A 88 -4.02 6.44 -5.33
N ILE A 89 -5.08 6.52 -4.52
CA ILE A 89 -6.46 6.61 -5.03
C ILE A 89 -6.68 7.90 -5.81
N GLY A 90 -6.18 9.03 -5.32
CA GLY A 90 -6.28 10.32 -6.02
C GLY A 90 -5.66 10.26 -7.41
N ILE A 91 -4.46 9.71 -7.53
CA ILE A 91 -3.79 9.51 -8.84
C ILE A 91 -4.58 8.55 -9.72
N THR A 92 -5.12 7.46 -9.16
CA THR A 92 -5.93 6.51 -9.91
C THR A 92 -7.18 7.16 -10.48
N LEU A 93 -7.89 7.97 -9.69
CA LEU A 93 -9.06 8.70 -10.16
C LEU A 93 -8.73 9.71 -11.26
N LEU A 94 -7.59 10.41 -11.15
CA LEU A 94 -7.11 11.30 -12.20
C LEU A 94 -6.79 10.55 -13.49
N LEU A 95 -6.18 9.36 -13.40
CA LEU A 95 -5.83 8.55 -14.57
C LEU A 95 -7.04 7.89 -15.22
N ILE A 96 -8.09 7.58 -14.49
CA ILE A 96 -9.34 7.00 -15.04
C ILE A 96 -9.97 7.93 -16.08
N ILE A 97 -9.85 9.25 -15.93
CA ILE A 97 -10.42 10.23 -16.86
C ILE A 97 -9.83 10.07 -18.28
N PRO A 98 -8.49 10.22 -18.48
CA PRO A 98 -7.91 10.07 -19.81
C PRO A 98 -7.99 8.63 -20.33
N ILE A 99 -7.91 7.62 -19.47
CA ILE A 99 -8.04 6.22 -19.86
C ILE A 99 -9.43 5.96 -20.46
N ASN A 100 -10.49 6.42 -19.83
CA ASN A 100 -11.84 6.28 -20.36
C ASN A 100 -12.01 7.01 -21.69
N ALA A 101 -11.43 8.21 -21.84
CA ALA A 101 -11.47 8.94 -23.11
C ALA A 101 -10.76 8.18 -24.24
N ILE A 102 -9.59 7.61 -23.96
CA ILE A 102 -8.83 6.81 -24.95
C ILE A 102 -9.60 5.54 -25.32
N VAL A 103 -10.11 4.82 -24.31
CA VAL A 103 -10.86 3.57 -24.56
C VAL A 103 -12.12 3.84 -25.40
N GLN A 104 -12.87 4.88 -25.09
CA GLN A 104 -14.07 5.25 -25.87
C GLN A 104 -13.73 5.64 -27.31
N ASN A 105 -12.65 6.40 -27.51
CA ASN A 105 -12.21 6.82 -28.84
C ASN A 105 -11.72 5.63 -29.70
N LEU A 106 -11.06 4.65 -29.09
CA LEU A 106 -10.53 3.50 -29.81
C LEU A 106 -11.57 2.41 -30.08
N THR A 107 -12.47 2.19 -29.15
CA THR A 107 -13.47 1.08 -29.26
C THR A 107 -14.81 1.53 -29.80
N GLY A 108 -15.15 2.81 -29.71
CA GLY A 108 -16.49 3.33 -30.06
C GLY A 108 -17.61 2.82 -29.13
N ILE A 109 -17.27 2.15 -28.03
CA ILE A 109 -18.25 1.55 -27.11
C ILE A 109 -18.37 2.43 -25.85
N GLU A 110 -19.42 3.21 -25.76
CA GLU A 110 -19.64 4.12 -24.60
C GLU A 110 -19.84 3.39 -23.27
N SER A 111 -20.24 2.12 -23.28
CA SER A 111 -20.48 1.33 -22.07
C SER A 111 -19.20 0.76 -21.44
N LEU A 112 -18.05 0.82 -22.14
CA LEU A 112 -16.79 0.32 -21.63
C LEU A 112 -16.09 1.43 -20.83
N ARG A 113 -16.27 1.42 -19.50
CA ARG A 113 -15.69 2.42 -18.60
C ARG A 113 -14.93 1.76 -17.46
N ALA A 114 -13.70 2.23 -17.21
CA ALA A 114 -13.01 1.92 -15.98
C ALA A 114 -13.67 2.69 -14.83
N ILE A 115 -14.07 2.01 -13.78
CA ILE A 115 -14.71 2.57 -12.59
C ILE A 115 -13.99 2.04 -11.36
N LEU A 116 -13.62 2.93 -10.44
CA LEU A 116 -13.15 2.54 -9.12
C LEU A 116 -14.34 2.62 -8.14
N PRO A 117 -14.87 1.48 -7.66
CA PRO A 117 -15.92 1.50 -6.67
C PRO A 117 -15.39 2.07 -5.35
N VAL A 118 -16.17 2.90 -4.67
CA VAL A 118 -15.77 3.54 -3.40
C VAL A 118 -15.35 2.50 -2.35
N GLN A 119 -16.07 1.37 -2.28
CA GLN A 119 -15.73 0.28 -1.37
C GLN A 119 -14.33 -0.29 -1.66
N GLY A 120 -13.97 -0.45 -2.94
CA GLY A 120 -12.64 -0.88 -3.36
C GLY A 120 -11.57 0.14 -2.97
N GLY A 121 -11.84 1.43 -3.18
CA GLY A 121 -10.94 2.51 -2.78
C GLY A 121 -10.67 2.51 -1.27
N VAL A 122 -11.72 2.43 -0.44
CA VAL A 122 -11.57 2.36 1.02
C VAL A 122 -10.79 1.11 1.44
N ALA A 123 -11.08 -0.04 0.84
CA ALA A 123 -10.34 -1.28 1.12
C ALA A 123 -8.85 -1.16 0.81
N LEU A 124 -8.48 -0.51 -0.31
CA LEU A 124 -7.08 -0.29 -0.68
C LEU A 124 -6.36 0.64 0.31
N VAL A 125 -7.01 1.70 0.80
CA VAL A 125 -6.42 2.56 1.86
C VAL A 125 -6.19 1.76 3.14
N LEU A 126 -7.17 0.94 3.56
CA LEU A 126 -7.01 0.10 4.75
C LEU A 126 -5.87 -0.91 4.59
N ILE A 127 -5.75 -1.55 3.42
CA ILE A 127 -4.65 -2.47 3.12
C ILE A 127 -3.31 -1.72 3.18
N SER A 128 -3.20 -0.52 2.61
CA SER A 128 -2.01 0.31 2.68
C SER A 128 -1.63 0.60 4.13
N MET A 129 -2.57 1.03 4.97
CA MET A 129 -2.34 1.30 6.39
C MET A 129 -1.87 0.06 7.16
N ILE A 130 -2.49 -1.09 6.91
CA ILE A 130 -2.12 -2.35 7.56
C ILE A 130 -0.70 -2.77 7.17
N LEU A 131 -0.36 -2.71 5.88
CA LEU A 131 0.96 -3.10 5.38
C LEU A 131 2.06 -2.18 5.93
N THR A 132 1.86 -0.87 5.93
CA THR A 132 2.83 0.08 6.49
C THR A 132 2.97 -0.08 7.99
N PHE A 133 1.87 -0.31 8.72
CA PHE A 133 1.89 -0.56 10.14
C PHE A 133 2.71 -1.82 10.47
N ILE A 134 2.47 -2.94 9.77
CA ILE A 134 3.23 -4.19 9.95
C ILE A 134 4.71 -3.97 9.65
N ALA A 135 5.04 -3.25 8.57
CA ALA A 135 6.41 -2.94 8.19
C ALA A 135 7.13 -2.07 9.26
N GLY A 136 6.39 -1.17 9.92
CA GLY A 136 6.90 -0.29 10.97
C GLY A 136 7.07 -0.94 12.35
N LEU A 137 6.41 -2.08 12.63
CA LEU A 137 6.47 -2.73 13.95
C LEU A 137 7.89 -3.16 14.35
N ILE A 138 8.68 -3.67 13.41
CA ILE A 138 10.05 -4.11 13.68
C ILE A 138 10.95 -2.91 14.01
N PRO A 139 11.05 -1.85 13.15
CA PRO A 139 11.88 -0.68 13.46
C PRO A 139 11.42 0.08 14.71
N SER A 140 10.11 0.20 14.96
CA SER A 140 9.60 0.85 16.18
C SER A 140 10.01 0.12 17.46
N GLY A 141 10.04 -1.21 17.42
CA GLY A 141 10.55 -2.04 18.51
C GLY A 141 12.07 -1.86 18.74
N PHE A 142 12.84 -1.66 17.67
CA PHE A 142 14.27 -1.33 17.75
C PHE A 142 14.48 0.07 18.37
N ALA A 143 13.74 1.06 17.94
CA ALA A 143 13.77 2.42 18.51
C ALA A 143 13.54 2.41 20.02
N ALA A 144 12.53 1.67 20.47
CA ALA A 144 12.16 1.56 21.88
C ALA A 144 13.24 0.88 22.75
N ARG A 145 14.11 0.07 22.17
CA ARG A 145 15.15 -0.69 22.90
C ARG A 145 16.50 0.02 22.97
N ARG A 146 16.70 1.14 22.27
CA ARG A 146 17.95 1.90 22.32
C ARG A 146 18.24 2.40 23.74
N ASP A 147 19.51 2.20 24.14
CA ASP A 147 19.97 2.62 25.47
C ASP A 147 20.29 4.12 25.44
N PRO A 148 19.70 4.94 26.34
CA PRO A 148 19.90 6.39 26.34
C PRO A 148 21.37 6.75 26.60
N VAL A 149 22.13 5.92 27.32
CA VAL A 149 23.53 6.17 27.64
C VAL A 149 24.42 5.99 26.41
N GLU A 150 24.19 4.94 25.59
CA GLU A 150 24.92 4.74 24.34
C GLU A 150 24.55 5.81 23.28
N ALA A 151 23.28 6.19 23.22
CA ALA A 151 22.80 7.21 22.27
C ALA A 151 23.43 8.59 22.47
N LEU A 152 23.81 8.93 23.72
CA LEU A 152 24.48 10.19 24.05
C LEU A 152 26.01 10.11 24.02
N ARG A 153 26.61 8.90 23.92
CA ARG A 153 28.05 8.68 23.95
C ARG A 153 28.69 8.58 22.55
N THR A 154 27.90 8.37 21.53
CA THR A 154 28.39 8.33 20.14
C THR A 154 28.63 9.77 19.64
N GLU A 155 29.81 10.28 19.90
CA GLU A 155 30.49 11.30 19.09
C GLU A 155 31.45 10.64 18.13
#